data_3a9c5608f54c0b682f20143a5de4f2f7
#
_entry.id   3a9c5608f54c0b682f20143a5de4f2f7
#
_cell.length_a   1.000
_cell.length_b   1.000
_cell.length_c   1.000
_cell.angle_alpha   90.00
_cell.angle_beta   90.00
_cell.angle_gamma   90.00
#
_symmetry.space_group_name_H-M   'P 1'
#
loop_
_entity.id
_entity.type
_entity.pdbx_description
1 polymer ?
#
loop_
_entity_poly.entity_id
_entity_poly.type
_entity_poly.pdbx_seq_one_letter_code
_entity_poly.pdbx_strand_id
1 'polypeptide(L)'
;MENLSLMMAPLFSSKLLLVLFFGTLFGLILGVLPGLGPTTGGALILPFTMTLDPLSAIVLLTAIYCAGTYGGAITAILINTPGTPAAAATCLDGYPLAQKGEAGRALGMATVSSTVGGIFSVIVLVFFAPLLAKLAYEFGQPEYFALAIF
;
A
#
# COMPACT_ATOMS: atom_id res chain seq x y z
N MET A 1 -13.28 -17.04 21.69
CA MET A 1 -13.95 -16.55 20.47
C MET A 1 -14.55 -15.14 20.65
N GLU A 2 -15.00 -14.78 21.83
CA GLU A 2 -15.50 -13.42 22.17
C GLU A 2 -14.45 -12.32 21.94
N ASN A 3 -13.19 -12.56 22.28
CA ASN A 3 -12.13 -11.58 22.12
C ASN A 3 -11.83 -11.25 20.64
N LEU A 4 -12.05 -12.17 19.72
CA LEU A 4 -11.82 -11.94 18.30
C LEU A 4 -12.90 -11.06 17.70
N SER A 5 -14.17 -11.27 18.07
CA SER A 5 -15.28 -10.43 17.62
C SER A 5 -15.20 -9.01 18.16
N LEU A 6 -14.76 -8.83 19.39
CA LEU A 6 -14.52 -7.51 19.99
C LEU A 6 -13.35 -6.76 19.31
N MET A 7 -12.33 -7.48 18.85
CA MET A 7 -11.20 -6.89 18.10
C MET A 7 -11.58 -6.59 16.65
N MET A 8 -12.49 -7.35 16.06
CA MET A 8 -12.92 -7.17 14.67
C MET A 8 -14.02 -6.10 14.52
N ALA A 9 -14.84 -5.90 15.55
CA ALA A 9 -15.94 -4.92 15.50
C ALA A 9 -15.51 -3.49 15.15
N PRO A 10 -14.39 -2.95 15.67
CA PRO A 10 -13.90 -1.62 15.28
C PRO A 10 -13.53 -1.52 13.80
N LEU A 11 -13.07 -2.63 13.18
CA LEU A 11 -12.64 -2.64 11.77
C LEU A 11 -13.81 -2.41 10.80
N PHE A 12 -15.02 -2.78 11.20
CA PHE A 12 -16.24 -2.56 10.41
C PHE A 12 -17.01 -1.27 10.81
N SER A 13 -16.38 -0.40 11.60
CA SER A 13 -16.98 0.90 11.92
C SER A 13 -17.07 1.78 10.67
N SER A 14 -18.16 2.52 10.54
CA SER A 14 -18.35 3.46 9.42
C SER A 14 -17.19 4.45 9.28
N LYS A 15 -16.59 4.86 10.41
CA LYS A 15 -15.40 5.73 10.43
C LYS A 15 -14.23 5.09 9.73
N LEU A 16 -13.87 3.84 10.07
CA LEU A 16 -12.73 3.15 9.46
C LEU A 16 -12.95 2.82 7.99
N LEU A 17 -14.19 2.49 7.60
CA LEU A 17 -14.55 2.28 6.20
C LEU A 17 -14.37 3.58 5.38
N LEU A 18 -14.76 4.73 5.92
CA LEU A 18 -14.53 6.02 5.27
C LEU A 18 -13.03 6.34 5.16
N VAL A 19 -12.27 6.12 6.23
CA VAL A 19 -10.81 6.30 6.22
C VAL A 19 -10.15 5.41 5.16
N LEU A 20 -10.55 4.15 5.09
CA LEU A 20 -10.07 3.19 4.09
C LEU A 20 -10.41 3.66 2.68
N PHE A 21 -11.66 4.09 2.44
CA PHE A 21 -12.11 4.56 1.14
C PHE A 21 -11.33 5.80 0.67
N PHE A 22 -11.24 6.83 1.51
CA PHE A 22 -10.49 8.04 1.16
C PHE A 22 -8.99 7.79 1.04
N GLY A 23 -8.42 6.95 1.91
CA GLY A 23 -7.03 6.53 1.82
C GLY A 23 -6.72 5.80 0.51
N THR A 24 -7.59 4.89 0.11
CA THR A 24 -7.46 4.14 -1.14
C THR A 24 -7.58 5.07 -2.35
N LEU A 25 -8.57 5.95 -2.36
CA LEU A 25 -8.77 6.91 -3.45
C LEU A 25 -7.57 7.86 -3.59
N PHE A 26 -7.12 8.43 -2.48
CA PHE A 26 -5.98 9.33 -2.45
C PHE A 26 -4.67 8.62 -2.86
N GLY A 27 -4.44 7.41 -2.32
CA GLY A 27 -3.29 6.59 -2.69
C GLY A 27 -3.27 6.24 -4.18
N LEU A 28 -4.42 5.88 -4.75
CA LEU A 28 -4.54 5.57 -6.17
C LEU A 28 -4.19 6.79 -7.04
N ILE A 29 -4.73 7.96 -6.71
CA ILE A 29 -4.45 9.21 -7.44
C ILE A 29 -2.94 9.51 -7.43
N LEU A 30 -2.31 9.43 -6.25
CA LEU A 30 -0.87 9.69 -6.14
C LEU A 30 -0.02 8.62 -6.83
N GLY A 31 -0.45 7.36 -6.79
CA GLY A 31 0.25 6.27 -7.46
C GLY A 31 0.20 6.36 -8.98
N VAL A 32 -0.88 6.89 -9.53
CA VAL A 32 -1.02 7.13 -10.98
C VAL A 32 -0.13 8.29 -11.46
N LEU A 33 0.24 9.21 -10.57
CA LEU A 33 1.12 10.32 -10.93
C LEU A 33 2.59 9.87 -10.90
N PRO A 34 3.29 9.80 -12.06
CA PRO A 34 4.68 9.40 -12.10
C PRO A 34 5.56 10.31 -11.23
N GLY A 35 6.40 9.71 -10.40
CA GLY A 35 7.30 10.44 -9.49
C GLY A 35 6.72 10.78 -8.13
N LEU A 36 5.41 10.60 -7.90
CA LEU A 36 4.76 10.86 -6.61
C LEU A 36 4.45 9.59 -5.81
N GLY A 37 4.86 8.49 -6.07
CA GLY A 37 4.68 7.19 -5.44
C GLY A 37 4.06 7.11 -4.02
N PRO A 38 3.78 5.93 -3.52
CA PRO A 38 3.08 5.73 -2.24
C PRO A 38 3.84 6.31 -1.03
N THR A 39 5.17 6.35 -1.10
CA THR A 39 6.02 6.95 -0.04
C THR A 39 5.80 8.45 0.08
N THR A 40 5.74 9.16 -1.04
CA THR A 40 5.42 10.59 -1.07
C THR A 40 4.00 10.83 -0.55
N GLY A 41 3.04 9.99 -0.95
CA GLY A 41 1.67 10.04 -0.45
C GLY A 41 1.59 9.88 1.07
N GLY A 42 2.31 8.90 1.60
CA GLY A 42 2.41 8.70 3.05
C GLY A 42 3.03 9.90 3.76
N ALA A 43 4.13 10.44 3.24
CA ALA A 43 4.79 11.61 3.81
C ALA A 43 3.89 12.86 3.84
N LEU A 44 3.12 13.09 2.77
CA LEU A 44 2.20 14.23 2.70
C LEU A 44 1.05 14.13 3.70
N ILE A 45 0.55 12.93 3.96
CA ILE A 45 -0.58 12.73 4.86
C ILE A 45 -0.15 12.54 6.32
N LEU A 46 1.14 12.30 6.58
CA LEU A 46 1.66 12.02 7.91
C LEU A 46 1.26 13.07 8.96
N PRO A 47 1.35 14.39 8.71
CA PRO A 47 0.92 15.40 9.68
C PRO A 47 -0.56 15.27 10.06
N PHE A 48 -1.42 14.87 9.13
CA PHE A 48 -2.84 14.66 9.38
C PHE A 48 -3.11 13.42 10.24
N THR A 49 -2.25 12.40 10.15
CA THR A 49 -2.42 11.20 10.98
C THR A 49 -2.23 11.48 12.46
N MET A 50 -1.51 12.55 12.82
CA MET A 50 -1.31 12.96 14.21
C MET A 50 -2.60 13.39 14.90
N THR A 51 -3.63 13.76 14.13
CA THR A 51 -4.96 14.15 14.64
C THR A 51 -5.94 12.99 14.73
N LEU A 52 -5.56 11.83 14.18
CA LEU A 52 -6.37 10.63 14.16
C LEU A 52 -6.04 9.70 15.33
N ASP A 53 -6.97 8.83 15.67
CA ASP A 53 -6.67 7.71 16.56
C ASP A 53 -5.67 6.72 15.90
N PRO A 54 -4.84 6.03 16.66
CA PRO A 54 -3.75 5.21 16.12
C PRO A 54 -4.21 4.16 15.09
N LEU A 55 -5.38 3.55 15.31
CA LEU A 55 -5.92 2.56 14.40
C LEU A 55 -6.30 3.18 13.05
N SER A 56 -6.99 4.31 13.06
CA SER A 56 -7.36 5.05 11.84
C SER A 56 -6.12 5.55 11.09
N ALA A 57 -5.09 6.01 11.81
CA ALA A 57 -3.84 6.45 11.20
C ALA A 57 -3.12 5.31 10.46
N ILE A 58 -3.00 4.14 11.08
CA ILE A 58 -2.38 2.95 10.46
C ILE A 58 -3.18 2.50 9.24
N VAL A 59 -4.51 2.44 9.35
CA VAL A 59 -5.38 2.05 8.22
C VAL A 59 -5.24 3.03 7.07
N LEU A 60 -5.22 4.33 7.34
CA LEU A 60 -5.04 5.37 6.32
C LEU A 60 -3.71 5.23 5.57
N LEU A 61 -2.61 5.15 6.31
CA LEU A 61 -1.26 5.03 5.72
C LEU A 61 -1.10 3.75 4.92
N THR A 62 -1.61 2.63 5.45
CA THR A 62 -1.56 1.34 4.75
C THR A 62 -2.40 1.36 3.47
N ALA A 63 -3.60 1.97 3.52
CA ALA A 63 -4.47 2.11 2.35
C ALA A 63 -3.79 2.95 1.26
N ILE A 64 -3.18 4.07 1.62
CA ILE A 64 -2.44 4.94 0.68
C ILE A 64 -1.28 4.18 0.06
N TYR A 65 -0.53 3.43 0.86
CA TYR A 65 0.63 2.68 0.38
C TYR A 65 0.22 1.58 -0.60
N CYS A 66 -0.76 0.75 -0.24
CA CYS A 66 -1.23 -0.34 -1.09
C CYS A 66 -1.86 0.19 -2.40
N ALA A 67 -2.74 1.18 -2.29
CA ALA A 67 -3.40 1.77 -3.45
C ALA A 67 -2.42 2.53 -4.36
N GLY A 68 -1.45 3.24 -3.77
CA GLY A 68 -0.43 3.96 -4.51
C GLY A 68 0.51 3.02 -5.27
N THR A 69 0.86 1.89 -4.68
CA THR A 69 1.66 0.85 -5.35
C THR A 69 0.91 0.28 -6.55
N TYR A 70 -0.37 -0.01 -6.40
CA TYR A 70 -1.21 -0.49 -7.50
C TYR A 70 -1.42 0.59 -8.57
N GLY A 71 -1.63 1.85 -8.17
CA GLY A 71 -1.74 2.99 -9.08
C GLY A 71 -0.54 3.13 -10.01
N GLY A 72 0.67 2.87 -9.49
CA GLY A 72 1.90 2.86 -10.30
C GLY A 72 1.93 1.78 -11.37
N ALA A 73 1.26 0.65 -11.16
CA ALA A 73 1.13 -0.40 -12.18
C ALA A 73 0.16 0.01 -13.30
N ILE A 74 -0.86 0.82 -13.00
CA ILE A 74 -1.81 1.32 -14.03
C ILE A 74 -1.08 2.14 -15.08
N THR A 75 -0.25 3.10 -14.67
CA THR A 75 0.52 3.94 -15.61
C THR A 75 1.62 3.17 -16.31
N ALA A 76 2.23 2.19 -15.65
CA ALA A 76 3.17 1.26 -16.26
C ALA A 76 2.53 0.52 -17.44
N ILE A 77 1.30 0.02 -17.27
CA ILE A 77 0.55 -0.73 -18.30
C ILE A 77 0.06 0.20 -19.42
N LEU A 78 -0.52 1.35 -19.07
CA LEU A 78 -1.21 2.19 -20.06
C LEU A 78 -0.29 3.10 -20.86
N ILE A 79 0.74 3.66 -20.24
CA ILE A 79 1.59 4.70 -20.84
C ILE A 79 3.10 4.39 -20.73
N ASN A 80 3.47 3.15 -20.36
CA ASN A 80 4.86 2.73 -20.21
C ASN A 80 5.69 3.60 -19.25
N THR A 81 5.04 4.20 -18.26
CA THR A 81 5.70 5.06 -17.28
C THR A 81 5.40 4.51 -15.89
N PRO A 82 6.37 3.81 -15.26
CA PRO A 82 6.12 3.21 -13.96
C PRO A 82 5.99 4.30 -12.89
N GLY A 83 4.87 4.29 -12.14
CA GLY A 83 4.65 5.19 -11.01
C GLY A 83 5.48 4.83 -9.77
N THR A 84 5.93 3.57 -9.70
CA THR A 84 6.78 3.07 -8.63
C THR A 84 7.92 2.23 -9.21
N PRO A 85 9.07 2.09 -8.51
CA PRO A 85 10.17 1.21 -8.98
C PRO A 85 9.71 -0.24 -9.19
N ALA A 86 8.82 -0.74 -8.34
CA ALA A 86 8.27 -2.09 -8.46
C ALA A 86 7.43 -2.27 -9.75
N ALA A 87 6.76 -1.22 -10.20
CA ALA A 87 5.96 -1.25 -11.42
C ALA A 87 6.80 -1.25 -12.71
N ALA A 88 8.11 -1.05 -12.64
CA ALA A 88 8.99 -1.10 -13.80
C ALA A 88 8.96 -2.48 -14.50
N ALA A 89 8.88 -3.56 -13.73
CA ALA A 89 8.70 -4.90 -14.29
C ALA A 89 7.38 -5.06 -15.05
N THR A 90 6.33 -4.38 -14.60
CA THR A 90 5.00 -4.41 -15.23
C THR A 90 5.00 -3.76 -16.62
N CYS A 91 5.92 -2.83 -16.89
CA CYS A 91 6.07 -2.22 -18.21
C CYS A 91 6.46 -3.25 -19.29
N LEU A 92 7.24 -4.26 -18.92
CA LEU A 92 7.81 -5.22 -19.90
C LEU A 92 6.72 -6.06 -20.59
N ASP A 93 5.72 -6.49 -19.86
CA ASP A 93 4.65 -7.35 -20.38
C ASP A 93 3.31 -6.60 -20.51
N GLY A 94 3.02 -5.71 -19.54
CA GLY A 94 1.74 -5.01 -19.48
C GLY A 94 1.55 -3.98 -20.58
N TYR A 95 2.57 -3.19 -20.88
CA TYR A 95 2.48 -2.16 -21.92
C TYR A 95 2.36 -2.77 -23.34
N PRO A 96 3.17 -3.77 -23.75
CA PRO A 96 2.96 -4.43 -25.04
C PRO A 96 1.57 -5.06 -25.20
N LEU A 97 0.98 -5.54 -24.10
CA LEU A 97 -0.39 -6.07 -24.12
C LEU A 97 -1.40 -4.93 -24.33
N ALA A 98 -1.19 -3.79 -23.69
CA ALA A 98 -2.03 -2.61 -23.89
C ALA A 98 -1.94 -2.09 -25.34
N GLN A 99 -0.75 -2.09 -25.96
CA GLN A 99 -0.57 -1.71 -27.37
C GLN A 99 -1.33 -2.62 -28.34
N LYS A 100 -1.54 -3.88 -27.98
CA LYS A 100 -2.36 -4.83 -28.75
C LYS A 100 -3.87 -4.64 -28.54
N GLY A 101 -4.28 -3.63 -27.78
CA GLY A 101 -5.69 -3.40 -27.45
C GLY A 101 -6.21 -4.22 -26.26
N GLU A 102 -5.34 -4.98 -25.59
CA GLU A 102 -5.70 -5.85 -24.46
C GLU A 102 -5.38 -5.22 -23.07
N ALA A 103 -5.46 -3.89 -22.96
CA ALA A 103 -5.16 -3.17 -21.72
C ALA A 103 -6.00 -3.66 -20.54
N GLY A 104 -7.29 -3.95 -20.75
CA GLY A 104 -8.16 -4.49 -19.71
C GLY A 104 -7.70 -5.85 -19.17
N ARG A 105 -7.14 -6.69 -20.02
CA ARG A 105 -6.56 -7.99 -19.63
C ARG A 105 -5.31 -7.79 -18.78
N ALA A 106 -4.41 -6.88 -19.17
CA ALA A 106 -3.21 -6.56 -18.40
C ALA A 106 -3.55 -5.98 -17.01
N LEU A 107 -4.49 -5.03 -16.95
CA LEU A 107 -4.97 -4.46 -15.69
C LEU A 107 -5.66 -5.50 -14.80
N GLY A 108 -6.47 -6.38 -15.39
CA GLY A 108 -7.12 -7.48 -14.67
C GLY A 108 -6.11 -8.45 -14.05
N MET A 109 -5.09 -8.84 -14.80
CA MET A 109 -4.00 -9.68 -14.28
C MET A 109 -3.23 -8.98 -13.14
N ALA A 110 -2.92 -7.70 -13.30
CA ALA A 110 -2.26 -6.92 -12.24
C ALA A 110 -3.11 -6.87 -10.97
N THR A 111 -4.44 -6.66 -11.10
CA THR A 111 -5.37 -6.64 -9.96
C THR A 111 -5.41 -7.99 -9.26
N VAL A 112 -5.60 -9.07 -10.00
CA VAL A 112 -5.66 -10.43 -9.43
C VAL A 112 -4.35 -10.79 -8.74
N SER A 113 -3.22 -10.56 -9.40
CA SER A 113 -1.89 -10.84 -8.83
C SER A 113 -1.64 -10.04 -7.56
N SER A 114 -1.98 -8.74 -7.55
CA SER A 114 -1.85 -7.88 -6.37
C SER A 114 -2.75 -8.34 -5.23
N THR A 115 -3.98 -8.78 -5.54
CA THR A 115 -4.90 -9.29 -4.51
C THR A 115 -4.39 -10.58 -3.89
N VAL A 116 -3.97 -11.54 -4.71
CA VAL A 116 -3.43 -12.82 -4.23
C VAL A 116 -2.14 -12.60 -3.44
N GLY A 117 -1.23 -11.78 -3.97
CA GLY A 117 0.01 -11.42 -3.29
C GLY A 117 -0.24 -10.68 -1.95
N GLY A 118 -1.23 -9.78 -1.94
CA GLY A 118 -1.64 -9.05 -0.73
C GLY A 118 -2.19 -9.98 0.35
N ILE A 119 -3.08 -10.90 0.00
CA ILE A 119 -3.62 -11.89 0.96
C ILE A 119 -2.48 -12.75 1.53
N PHE A 120 -1.60 -13.25 0.68
CA PHE A 120 -0.45 -14.04 1.13
C PHE A 120 0.48 -13.21 2.04
N SER A 121 0.75 -11.96 1.67
CA SER A 121 1.56 -11.04 2.48
C SER A 121 0.99 -10.81 3.87
N VAL A 122 -0.34 -10.65 4.00
CA VAL A 122 -1.01 -10.48 5.30
C VAL A 122 -0.84 -11.73 6.16
N ILE A 123 -1.00 -12.93 5.57
CA ILE A 123 -0.79 -14.19 6.29
C ILE A 123 0.64 -14.26 6.82
N VAL A 124 1.63 -14.01 5.98
CA VAL A 124 3.04 -14.01 6.37
C VAL A 124 3.29 -12.96 7.47
N LEU A 125 2.74 -11.74 7.31
CA LEU A 125 2.89 -10.68 8.30
C LEU A 125 2.36 -11.10 9.67
N VAL A 126 1.18 -11.71 9.75
CA VAL A 126 0.59 -12.16 11.03
C VAL A 126 1.51 -13.14 11.76
N PHE A 127 2.16 -14.06 11.04
CA PHE A 127 3.09 -15.01 11.64
C PHE A 127 4.41 -14.36 12.07
N PHE A 128 4.93 -13.43 11.28
CA PHE A 128 6.24 -12.82 11.53
C PHE A 128 6.18 -11.52 12.35
N ALA A 129 5.01 -10.88 12.48
CA ALA A 129 4.89 -9.63 13.22
C ALA A 129 5.41 -9.69 14.67
N PRO A 130 5.16 -10.74 15.46
CA PRO A 130 5.70 -10.81 16.83
C PRO A 130 7.23 -10.89 16.87
N LEU A 131 7.84 -11.56 15.89
CA LEU A 131 9.30 -11.67 15.78
C LEU A 131 9.91 -10.32 15.38
N LEU A 132 9.32 -9.68 14.37
CA LEU A 132 9.76 -8.35 13.89
C LEU A 132 9.61 -7.28 14.98
N ALA A 133 8.51 -7.33 15.75
CA ALA A 133 8.31 -6.42 16.87
C ALA A 133 9.42 -6.55 17.92
N LYS A 134 9.82 -7.77 18.28
CA LYS A 134 10.94 -7.98 19.23
C LYS A 134 12.23 -7.36 18.72
N LEU A 135 12.56 -7.58 17.45
CA LEU A 135 13.74 -6.99 16.83
C LEU A 135 13.65 -5.46 16.79
N ALA A 136 12.49 -4.92 16.43
CA ALA A 136 12.28 -3.47 16.37
C ALA A 136 12.43 -2.77 17.73
N TYR A 137 12.08 -3.44 18.83
CA TYR A 137 12.28 -2.90 20.18
C TYR A 137 13.75 -2.85 20.62
N GLU A 138 14.63 -3.62 20.00
CA GLU A 138 16.07 -3.57 20.24
C GLU A 138 16.75 -2.39 19.55
N PHE A 139 16.08 -1.80 18.55
CA PHE A 139 16.57 -0.62 17.84
C PHE A 139 16.27 0.65 18.62
N GLY A 140 17.31 1.37 18.98
CA GLY A 140 17.21 2.70 19.58
C GLY A 140 17.19 3.82 18.52
N GLN A 141 17.10 5.06 19.00
CA GLN A 141 17.10 6.23 18.10
C GLN A 141 18.35 6.35 17.22
N PRO A 142 19.58 6.02 17.71
CA PRO A 142 20.79 6.05 16.89
C PRO A 142 20.75 5.07 15.72
N GLU A 143 20.18 3.87 15.93
CA GLU A 143 20.07 2.85 14.91
C GLU A 143 19.08 3.26 13.81
N TYR A 144 17.95 3.87 14.18
CA TYR A 144 17.00 4.44 13.21
C TYR A 144 17.61 5.57 12.40
N PHE A 145 18.43 6.42 13.03
CA PHE A 145 19.14 7.48 12.33
C PHE A 145 20.16 6.93 11.34
N ALA A 146 20.93 5.91 11.74
CA ALA A 146 21.89 5.24 10.86
C ALA A 146 21.19 4.59 9.64
N LEU A 147 20.03 3.94 9.84
CA LEU A 147 19.23 3.37 8.76
C LEU A 147 18.67 4.43 7.80
N ALA A 148 18.39 5.63 8.28
CA ALA A 148 17.86 6.72 7.46
C ALA A 148 18.93 7.36 6.54
N ILE A 149 20.23 7.22 6.90
CA ILE A 149 21.36 7.73 6.11
C ILE A 149 21.77 6.72 5.03
N PHE A 150 21.55 5.42 5.28
CA PHE A 150 21.94 4.34 4.37
C PHE A 150 20.88 4.12 3.27
#